data_db95c09ca7a41895a9144645027ee05d
#
_entry.id   db95c09ca7a41895a9144645027ee05d
#
_cell.length_a   1.000
_cell.length_b   1.000
_cell.length_c   1.000
_cell.angle_alpha   90.00
_cell.angle_beta   90.00
_cell.angle_gamma   90.00
#
_symmetry.space_group_name_H-M   'P 1'
#
loop_
_entity.id
_entity.type
_entity.pdbx_description
1 polymer ?
#
loop_
_entity_poly.entity_id
_entity_poly.type
_entity_poly.pdbx_seq_one_letter_code
_entity_poly.pdbx_strand_id
1 'polypeptide(L)'
;MSEDGPSDEAAKRFRTLSVIVPVFNERSTVAEIVRRMRSVELPVEREIVIVDDGSRDGTADVLTQLRDSTVRVLKHAQNRGKGAAIRTGLESATGDLVLVQDADLEYDPEDWPRLLAPVLKGRARVVYGSRFTGERRNMLFLHWVGNRFLSLVTNILYNSTLSDMETCYKLFDRRVLDGMRLKADRFDFEPEFTAKVLRRGIRIYEVPISYAGRELSEGKKITWHDGVGALWTLVKYRFVD
;
A
#
# COMPACT_ATOMS: atom_id res chain seq x y z
N MET A 1 -30.11 -6.83 -21.50
CA MET A 1 -29.07 -7.22 -20.58
C MET A 1 -29.02 -6.12 -19.55
N SER A 2 -29.57 -6.39 -18.36
CA SER A 2 -29.67 -5.45 -17.25
C SER A 2 -28.24 -5.22 -16.70
N GLU A 3 -27.78 -3.97 -16.72
CA GLU A 3 -26.63 -3.52 -15.96
C GLU A 3 -27.05 -3.56 -14.50
N ASP A 4 -26.73 -4.67 -13.82
CA ASP A 4 -26.81 -4.73 -12.36
C ASP A 4 -25.74 -3.78 -11.82
N GLY A 5 -26.17 -2.60 -11.40
CA GLY A 5 -25.42 -1.68 -10.58
C GLY A 5 -24.92 -2.39 -9.29
N PRO A 6 -23.94 -1.86 -8.57
CA PRO A 6 -23.44 -2.47 -7.34
C PRO A 6 -24.62 -2.76 -6.42
N SER A 7 -24.73 -4.02 -5.95
CA SER A 7 -25.79 -4.38 -5.02
C SER A 7 -25.70 -3.41 -3.83
N ASP A 8 -26.78 -2.72 -3.52
CA ASP A 8 -26.91 -1.69 -2.47
C ASP A 8 -26.43 -2.19 -1.07
N GLU A 9 -26.40 -3.50 -0.89
CA GLU A 9 -25.91 -4.20 0.28
C GLU A 9 -24.38 -4.19 0.41
N ALA A 10 -23.62 -4.32 -0.70
CA ALA A 10 -22.16 -4.30 -0.66
C ALA A 10 -21.63 -2.87 -0.41
N ALA A 11 -22.28 -1.84 -0.98
CA ALA A 11 -21.96 -0.44 -0.71
C ALA A 11 -22.28 -0.03 0.74
N LYS A 12 -23.30 -0.61 1.36
CA LYS A 12 -23.67 -0.38 2.78
C LYS A 12 -22.70 -1.04 3.76
N ARG A 13 -21.86 -1.97 3.30
CA ARG A 13 -20.94 -2.75 4.14
C ARG A 13 -19.67 -1.98 4.52
N PHE A 14 -19.20 -1.09 3.66
CA PHE A 14 -17.96 -0.35 3.87
C PHE A 14 -18.27 1.14 3.94
N ARG A 15 -17.95 1.77 5.07
CA ARG A 15 -18.22 3.18 5.33
C ARG A 15 -16.97 4.04 5.29
N THR A 16 -15.86 3.50 5.77
CA THR A 16 -14.63 4.27 5.96
C THR A 16 -13.41 3.56 5.39
N LEU A 17 -12.58 4.33 4.67
CA LEU A 17 -11.26 3.94 4.18
C LEU A 17 -10.18 4.55 5.08
N SER A 18 -9.38 3.71 5.73
CA SER A 18 -8.16 4.14 6.41
C SER A 18 -6.99 4.13 5.42
N VAL A 19 -6.41 5.28 5.17
CA VAL A 19 -5.21 5.44 4.34
C VAL A 19 -4.00 5.51 5.25
N ILE A 20 -3.15 4.50 5.22
CA ILE A 20 -1.92 4.43 6.00
C ILE A 20 -0.76 5.01 5.20
N VAL A 21 -0.13 6.05 5.73
CA VAL A 21 0.94 6.77 5.05
C VAL A 21 2.23 6.69 5.88
N PRO A 22 3.13 5.74 5.57
CA PRO A 22 4.46 5.72 6.18
C PRO A 22 5.30 6.86 5.63
N VAL A 23 5.92 7.65 6.51
CA VAL A 23 6.70 8.84 6.14
C VAL A 23 8.08 8.80 6.80
N PHE A 24 9.13 8.97 6.00
CA PHE A 24 10.49 9.15 6.50
C PHE A 24 11.28 10.08 5.60
N ASN A 25 11.61 11.28 6.07
CA ASN A 25 12.34 12.31 5.33
C ASN A 25 11.67 12.65 3.98
N GLU A 26 10.43 13.14 4.04
CA GLU A 26 9.60 13.51 2.88
C GLU A 26 9.08 14.95 3.01
N ARG A 27 9.92 15.87 3.54
CA ARG A 27 9.56 17.27 3.76
C ARG A 27 9.02 17.96 2.51
N SER A 28 9.59 17.66 1.35
CA SER A 28 9.23 18.30 0.07
C SER A 28 7.93 17.75 -0.55
N THR A 29 7.52 16.54 -0.19
CA THR A 29 6.42 15.82 -0.87
C THR A 29 5.19 15.64 0.00
N VAL A 30 5.38 15.56 1.34
CA VAL A 30 4.29 15.18 2.26
C VAL A 30 3.10 16.13 2.26
N ALA A 31 3.29 17.43 2.11
CA ALA A 31 2.19 18.39 2.05
C ALA A 31 1.36 18.20 0.75
N GLU A 32 2.04 17.99 -0.37
CA GLU A 32 1.40 17.81 -1.65
C GLU A 32 0.62 16.48 -1.71
N ILE A 33 1.20 15.38 -1.23
CA ILE A 33 0.47 14.11 -1.23
C ILE A 33 -0.78 14.18 -0.34
N VAL A 34 -0.72 14.83 0.84
CA VAL A 34 -1.89 15.03 1.70
C VAL A 34 -2.95 15.87 1.00
N ARG A 35 -2.55 16.94 0.30
CA ARG A 35 -3.47 17.75 -0.50
C ARG A 35 -4.17 16.90 -1.57
N ARG A 36 -3.43 16.09 -2.34
CA ARG A 36 -3.99 15.20 -3.36
C ARG A 36 -4.92 14.18 -2.73
N MET A 37 -4.52 13.54 -1.64
CA MET A 37 -5.37 12.59 -0.92
C MET A 37 -6.70 13.20 -0.49
N ARG A 38 -6.71 14.46 -0.09
CA ARG A 38 -7.94 15.16 0.31
C ARG A 38 -8.85 15.49 -0.87
N SER A 39 -8.29 15.76 -2.05
CA SER A 39 -9.06 16.18 -3.24
C SER A 39 -9.78 15.03 -3.97
N VAL A 40 -9.39 13.77 -3.73
CA VAL A 40 -10.05 12.64 -4.40
C VAL A 40 -11.48 12.48 -3.90
N GLU A 41 -12.43 12.41 -4.81
CA GLU A 41 -13.81 12.09 -4.48
C GLU A 41 -13.99 10.57 -4.30
N LEU A 42 -14.52 10.15 -3.16
CA LEU A 42 -14.71 8.75 -2.83
C LEU A 42 -16.14 8.47 -2.39
N PRO A 43 -16.68 7.29 -2.71
CA PRO A 43 -18.01 6.87 -2.25
C PRO A 43 -18.04 6.42 -0.78
N VAL A 44 -16.92 6.55 -0.05
CA VAL A 44 -16.75 6.21 1.37
C VAL A 44 -16.04 7.35 2.09
N GLU A 45 -16.25 7.49 3.38
CA GLU A 45 -15.47 8.41 4.21
C GLU A 45 -14.00 7.98 4.25
N ARG A 46 -13.10 8.92 4.53
CA ARG A 46 -11.68 8.62 4.68
C ARG A 46 -11.14 9.11 6.02
N GLU A 47 -10.22 8.35 6.58
CA GLU A 47 -9.25 8.81 7.57
C GLU A 47 -7.84 8.61 7.02
N ILE A 48 -6.96 9.56 7.25
CA ILE A 48 -5.56 9.50 6.84
C ILE A 48 -4.71 9.33 8.10
N VAL A 49 -4.03 8.20 8.21
CA VAL A 49 -3.14 7.89 9.33
C VAL A 49 -1.70 7.96 8.86
N ILE A 50 -1.05 9.07 9.16
CA ILE A 50 0.35 9.31 8.82
C ILE A 50 1.22 8.82 9.98
N VAL A 51 2.26 8.06 9.65
CA VAL A 51 3.27 7.62 10.64
C VAL A 51 4.62 8.17 10.25
N ASP A 52 5.09 9.19 10.95
CA ASP A 52 6.44 9.73 10.84
C ASP A 52 7.42 8.79 11.51
N ASP A 53 8.20 8.09 10.71
CA ASP A 53 9.17 7.09 11.16
C ASP A 53 10.50 7.73 11.59
N GLY A 54 10.43 8.75 12.43
CA GLY A 54 11.60 9.42 13.00
C GLY A 54 12.36 10.30 12.01
N SER A 55 11.65 11.09 11.18
CA SER A 55 12.24 12.02 10.23
C SER A 55 13.12 13.08 10.90
N ARG A 56 14.17 13.53 10.17
CA ARG A 56 15.19 14.47 10.64
C ARG A 56 15.39 15.68 9.71
N ASP A 57 14.62 15.80 8.64
CA ASP A 57 14.72 16.82 7.59
C ASP A 57 13.73 17.98 7.75
N GLY A 58 12.95 18.01 8.85
CA GLY A 58 11.87 18.97 9.07
C GLY A 58 10.49 18.48 8.61
N THR A 59 10.35 17.25 8.17
CA THR A 59 9.06 16.63 7.83
C THR A 59 8.06 16.74 8.99
N ALA A 60 8.50 16.51 10.23
CA ALA A 60 7.64 16.57 11.42
C ALA A 60 6.97 17.93 11.61
N ASP A 61 7.65 19.03 11.27
CA ASP A 61 7.10 20.37 11.38
C ASP A 61 5.98 20.60 10.37
N VAL A 62 6.17 20.11 9.13
CA VAL A 62 5.14 20.13 8.08
C VAL A 62 3.92 19.30 8.51
N LEU A 63 4.14 18.09 9.03
CA LEU A 63 3.06 17.20 9.48
C LEU A 63 2.23 17.80 10.62
N THR A 64 2.85 18.59 11.50
CA THR A 64 2.13 19.26 12.59
C THR A 64 1.07 20.23 12.06
N GLN A 65 1.34 20.90 10.93
CA GLN A 65 0.43 21.84 10.29
C GLN A 65 -0.71 21.16 9.49
N LEU A 66 -0.55 19.87 9.17
CA LEU A 66 -1.51 19.11 8.36
C LEU A 66 -2.58 18.39 9.18
N ARG A 67 -2.46 18.38 10.51
CA ARG A 67 -3.41 17.71 11.42
C ARG A 67 -4.78 18.38 11.39
N ASP A 68 -5.81 17.56 11.26
CA ASP A 68 -7.21 17.96 11.40
C ASP A 68 -8.07 16.77 11.82
N SER A 69 -9.39 16.86 11.66
CA SER A 69 -10.33 15.78 11.99
C SER A 69 -10.18 14.54 11.09
N THR A 70 -9.59 14.69 9.89
CA THR A 70 -9.41 13.61 8.90
C THR A 70 -7.98 13.09 8.86
N VAL A 71 -7.00 13.85 9.38
CA VAL A 71 -5.58 13.53 9.36
C VAL A 71 -5.02 13.33 10.76
N ARG A 72 -4.69 12.10 11.08
CA ARG A 72 -4.01 11.73 12.32
C ARG A 72 -2.52 11.51 12.05
N VAL A 73 -1.66 12.09 12.87
CA VAL A 73 -0.21 11.93 12.77
C VAL A 73 0.32 11.22 14.01
N LEU A 74 0.97 10.09 13.79
CA LEU A 74 1.74 9.32 14.76
C LEU A 74 3.23 9.52 14.52
N LYS A 75 4.08 9.32 15.52
CA LYS A 75 5.53 9.53 15.39
C LYS A 75 6.30 8.46 16.14
N HIS A 76 7.29 7.88 15.48
CA HIS A 76 8.32 7.05 16.11
C HIS A 76 9.46 7.91 16.65
N ALA A 77 10.04 7.52 17.78
CA ALA A 77 11.20 8.22 18.35
C ALA A 77 12.46 8.13 17.45
N GLN A 78 12.54 7.07 16.65
CA GLN A 78 13.63 6.83 15.68
C GLN A 78 13.11 6.01 14.50
N ASN A 79 13.86 5.97 13.40
CA ASN A 79 13.52 5.15 12.25
C ASN A 79 13.47 3.67 12.63
N ARG A 80 12.33 3.03 12.36
CA ARG A 80 12.06 1.61 12.58
C ARG A 80 11.81 0.85 11.27
N GLY A 81 11.66 1.58 10.18
CA GLY A 81 11.42 1.09 8.84
C GLY A 81 9.96 1.16 8.39
N LYS A 82 9.75 1.11 7.06
CA LYS A 82 8.44 1.25 6.40
C LYS A 82 7.39 0.27 6.95
N GLY A 83 7.75 -1.01 7.09
CA GLY A 83 6.85 -2.03 7.61
C GLY A 83 6.42 -1.77 9.05
N ALA A 84 7.34 -1.30 9.92
CA ALA A 84 7.01 -0.91 11.28
C ALA A 84 6.06 0.29 11.31
N ALA A 85 6.27 1.28 10.44
CA ALA A 85 5.37 2.43 10.32
C ALA A 85 3.98 2.01 9.83
N ILE A 86 3.90 1.11 8.84
CA ILE A 86 2.61 0.57 8.38
C ILE A 86 1.90 -0.17 9.52
N ARG A 87 2.58 -1.04 10.28
CA ARG A 87 1.97 -1.75 11.41
C ARG A 87 1.43 -0.79 12.47
N THR A 88 2.19 0.24 12.83
CA THR A 88 1.73 1.28 13.76
C THR A 88 0.50 2.01 13.23
N GLY A 89 0.46 2.30 11.93
CA GLY A 89 -0.72 2.88 11.28
C GLY A 89 -1.92 1.94 11.33
N LEU A 90 -1.74 0.65 11.05
CA LEU A 90 -2.79 -0.36 11.09
C LEU A 90 -3.41 -0.53 12.48
N GLU A 91 -2.60 -0.44 13.55
CA GLU A 91 -3.07 -0.49 14.94
C GLU A 91 -3.97 0.72 15.28
N SER A 92 -3.72 1.87 14.64
CA SER A 92 -4.49 3.10 14.85
C SER A 92 -5.67 3.27 13.90
N ALA A 93 -5.71 2.51 12.80
CA ALA A 93 -6.74 2.59 11.79
C ALA A 93 -8.09 2.08 12.32
N THR A 94 -9.18 2.76 11.97
CA THR A 94 -10.55 2.42 12.39
C THR A 94 -11.46 2.00 11.24
N GLY A 95 -11.07 2.30 10.01
CA GLY A 95 -11.88 2.06 8.81
C GLY A 95 -12.10 0.59 8.49
N ASP A 96 -13.18 0.33 7.77
CA ASP A 96 -13.55 -1.00 7.27
C ASP A 96 -12.60 -1.49 6.16
N LEU A 97 -12.06 -0.54 5.40
CA LEU A 97 -11.08 -0.75 4.35
C LEU A 97 -9.76 -0.09 4.74
N VAL A 98 -8.68 -0.68 4.28
CA VAL A 98 -7.33 -0.16 4.47
C VAL A 98 -6.63 -0.03 3.13
N LEU A 99 -5.95 1.08 2.92
CA LEU A 99 -5.06 1.33 1.79
C LEU A 99 -3.70 1.81 2.29
N VAL A 100 -2.61 1.31 1.73
CA VAL A 100 -1.27 1.84 1.95
C VAL A 100 -0.95 2.84 0.84
N GLN A 101 -0.46 4.02 1.20
CA GLN A 101 -0.06 5.11 0.32
C GLN A 101 1.34 5.59 0.67
N ASP A 102 2.28 5.55 -0.27
CA ASP A 102 3.61 6.15 -0.08
C ASP A 102 3.54 7.69 -0.16
N ALA A 103 4.41 8.36 0.59
CA ALA A 103 4.42 9.83 0.69
C ALA A 103 5.25 10.53 -0.41
N ASP A 104 5.79 9.78 -1.34
CA ASP A 104 6.85 10.21 -2.27
C ASP A 104 6.36 10.69 -3.65
N LEU A 105 5.06 10.78 -3.86
CA LEU A 105 4.39 11.17 -5.11
C LEU A 105 4.59 10.21 -6.29
N GLU A 106 5.18 9.02 -6.08
CA GLU A 106 5.31 8.02 -7.14
C GLU A 106 3.95 7.39 -7.52
N TYR A 107 3.01 7.34 -6.57
CA TYR A 107 1.64 6.82 -6.71
C TYR A 107 0.62 7.96 -6.62
N ASP A 108 -0.36 7.96 -7.53
CA ASP A 108 -1.36 9.00 -7.57
C ASP A 108 -2.65 8.58 -6.83
N PRO A 109 -3.12 9.37 -5.84
CA PRO A 109 -4.40 9.13 -5.17
C PRO A 109 -5.62 9.09 -6.10
N GLU A 110 -5.55 9.67 -7.29
CA GLU A 110 -6.63 9.59 -8.28
C GLU A 110 -6.92 8.15 -8.76
N ASP A 111 -6.01 7.21 -8.52
CA ASP A 111 -6.26 5.78 -8.78
C ASP A 111 -7.09 5.07 -7.70
N TRP A 112 -7.33 5.69 -6.54
CA TRP A 112 -8.08 5.06 -5.44
C TRP A 112 -9.49 4.60 -5.80
N PRO A 113 -10.29 5.34 -6.60
CA PRO A 113 -11.59 4.84 -7.05
C PRO A 113 -11.51 3.51 -7.82
N ARG A 114 -10.43 3.30 -8.62
CA ARG A 114 -10.19 2.03 -9.31
C ARG A 114 -9.89 0.89 -8.35
N LEU A 115 -9.10 1.16 -7.30
CA LEU A 115 -8.79 0.18 -6.26
C LEU A 115 -10.04 -0.20 -5.46
N LEU A 116 -10.89 0.78 -5.12
CA LEU A 116 -12.11 0.57 -4.35
C LEU A 116 -13.19 -0.20 -5.10
N ALA A 117 -13.32 0.05 -6.41
CA ALA A 117 -14.41 -0.49 -7.21
C ALA A 117 -14.60 -2.03 -7.09
N PRO A 118 -13.56 -2.89 -7.16
CA PRO A 118 -13.74 -4.33 -7.01
C PRO A 118 -14.23 -4.75 -5.63
N VAL A 119 -13.81 -4.05 -4.56
CA VAL A 119 -14.23 -4.36 -3.18
C VAL A 119 -15.67 -3.92 -2.95
N LEU A 120 -16.03 -2.71 -3.37
CA LEU A 120 -17.40 -2.18 -3.25
C LEU A 120 -18.41 -2.99 -4.05
N LYS A 121 -17.98 -3.59 -5.18
CA LYS A 121 -18.80 -4.54 -5.97
C LYS A 121 -18.82 -5.96 -5.38
N GLY A 122 -18.20 -6.21 -4.22
CA GLY A 122 -18.13 -7.53 -3.60
C GLY A 122 -17.30 -8.58 -4.35
N ARG A 123 -16.49 -8.16 -5.34
CA ARG A 123 -15.70 -9.05 -6.19
C ARG A 123 -14.36 -9.44 -5.58
N ALA A 124 -13.83 -8.64 -4.66
CA ALA A 124 -12.52 -8.84 -4.04
C ALA A 124 -12.52 -8.40 -2.58
N ARG A 125 -11.67 -9.05 -1.78
CA ARG A 125 -11.32 -8.61 -0.42
C ARG A 125 -9.95 -7.95 -0.36
N VAL A 126 -9.10 -8.19 -1.37
CA VAL A 126 -7.77 -7.62 -1.51
C VAL A 126 -7.57 -7.18 -2.96
N VAL A 127 -7.14 -5.95 -3.17
CA VAL A 127 -6.90 -5.35 -4.49
C VAL A 127 -5.51 -4.72 -4.50
N TYR A 128 -4.72 -5.04 -5.52
CA TYR A 128 -3.42 -4.45 -5.77
C TYR A 128 -3.48 -3.53 -6.99
N GLY A 129 -2.80 -2.40 -6.89
CA GLY A 129 -2.57 -1.51 -8.02
C GLY A 129 -1.30 -1.93 -8.78
N SER A 130 -1.43 -2.48 -9.98
CA SER A 130 -0.28 -2.90 -10.78
C SER A 130 0.32 -1.75 -11.56
N ARG A 131 1.62 -1.47 -11.33
CA ARG A 131 2.43 -0.53 -12.10
C ARG A 131 2.76 -1.03 -13.50
N PHE A 132 2.54 -2.32 -13.77
CA PHE A 132 2.89 -2.94 -15.04
C PHE A 132 1.75 -3.00 -16.04
N THR A 133 0.54 -2.73 -15.62
CA THR A 133 -0.66 -2.79 -16.47
C THR A 133 -1.30 -1.43 -16.74
N GLY A 134 -0.83 -0.35 -16.09
CA GLY A 134 -1.31 1.02 -16.28
C GLY A 134 -0.28 1.95 -16.93
N GLU A 135 -0.60 3.23 -16.94
CA GLU A 135 0.29 4.29 -17.42
C GLU A 135 1.47 4.46 -16.48
N ARG A 136 2.67 4.53 -17.02
CA ARG A 136 3.86 4.68 -16.18
C ARG A 136 5.01 5.38 -16.88
N ARG A 137 5.81 6.13 -16.11
CA ARG A 137 7.17 6.51 -16.49
C ARG A 137 8.04 5.25 -16.59
N ASN A 138 8.95 5.19 -17.55
CA ASN A 138 9.86 4.05 -17.68
C ASN A 138 10.64 3.82 -16.37
N MET A 139 10.66 2.57 -15.93
CA MET A 139 11.49 2.12 -14.81
C MET A 139 12.91 1.82 -15.29
N LEU A 140 13.89 1.94 -14.40
CA LEU A 140 15.23 1.41 -14.65
C LEU A 140 15.14 -0.10 -14.92
N PHE A 141 15.83 -0.57 -15.96
CA PHE A 141 15.71 -1.95 -16.45
C PHE A 141 15.94 -3.00 -15.34
N LEU A 142 17.00 -2.84 -14.54
CA LEU A 142 17.29 -3.78 -13.44
C LEU A 142 16.21 -3.79 -12.35
N HIS A 143 15.61 -2.64 -12.03
CA HIS A 143 14.49 -2.58 -11.11
C HIS A 143 13.23 -3.26 -11.68
N TRP A 144 13.00 -3.09 -12.98
CA TRP A 144 11.90 -3.78 -13.66
C TRP A 144 12.09 -5.30 -13.61
N VAL A 145 13.31 -5.80 -13.95
CA VAL A 145 13.65 -7.23 -13.89
C VAL A 145 13.47 -7.77 -12.47
N GLY A 146 13.99 -7.07 -11.46
CA GLY A 146 13.86 -7.48 -10.06
C GLY A 146 12.40 -7.63 -9.60
N ASN A 147 11.55 -6.64 -9.89
CA ASN A 147 10.12 -6.69 -9.55
C ASN A 147 9.39 -7.83 -10.29
N ARG A 148 9.70 -8.05 -11.57
CA ARG A 148 9.12 -9.14 -12.36
C ARG A 148 9.56 -10.50 -11.84
N PHE A 149 10.82 -10.62 -11.44
CA PHE A 149 11.36 -11.85 -10.85
C PHE A 149 10.68 -12.17 -9.50
N LEU A 150 10.54 -11.20 -8.60
CA LEU A 150 9.85 -11.41 -7.33
C LEU A 150 8.37 -11.76 -7.52
N SER A 151 7.70 -11.13 -8.48
CA SER A 151 6.33 -11.49 -8.85
C SER A 151 6.25 -12.93 -9.40
N LEU A 152 7.19 -13.34 -10.25
CA LEU A 152 7.28 -14.71 -10.77
C LEU A 152 7.49 -15.74 -9.65
N VAL A 153 8.41 -15.48 -8.72
CA VAL A 153 8.64 -16.35 -7.56
C VAL A 153 7.37 -16.47 -6.70
N THR A 154 6.70 -15.34 -6.45
CA THR A 154 5.43 -15.34 -5.73
C THR A 154 4.39 -16.21 -6.44
N ASN A 155 4.26 -16.09 -7.75
CA ASN A 155 3.31 -16.85 -8.55
C ASN A 155 3.56 -18.35 -8.48
N ILE A 156 4.83 -18.77 -8.54
CA ILE A 156 5.24 -20.18 -8.42
C ILE A 156 4.95 -20.70 -7.00
N LEU A 157 5.38 -19.98 -5.95
CA LEU A 157 5.27 -20.44 -4.57
C LEU A 157 3.82 -20.52 -4.08
N TYR A 158 2.96 -19.60 -4.56
CA TYR A 158 1.60 -19.43 -4.03
C TYR A 158 0.49 -19.73 -5.05
N ASN A 159 0.85 -20.29 -6.22
CA ASN A 159 -0.09 -20.59 -7.30
C ASN A 159 -0.99 -19.38 -7.65
N SER A 160 -0.36 -18.30 -8.05
CA SER A 160 -0.97 -16.99 -8.32
C SER A 160 -0.55 -16.48 -9.70
N THR A 161 -1.12 -15.37 -10.15
CA THR A 161 -0.79 -14.73 -11.44
C THR A 161 -0.56 -13.23 -11.30
N LEU A 162 0.00 -12.80 -10.15
CA LEU A 162 0.26 -11.39 -9.89
C LEU A 162 1.26 -10.81 -10.89
N SER A 163 0.94 -9.66 -11.42
CA SER A 163 1.82 -8.89 -12.29
C SER A 163 2.81 -8.02 -11.48
N ASP A 164 2.40 -7.55 -10.29
CA ASP A 164 3.17 -6.61 -9.46
C ASP A 164 2.99 -6.88 -7.96
N MET A 165 3.79 -7.79 -7.40
CA MET A 165 3.75 -8.11 -5.98
C MET A 165 4.30 -6.99 -5.09
N GLU A 166 5.32 -6.26 -5.56
CA GLU A 166 6.03 -5.20 -4.81
C GLU A 166 5.32 -3.84 -4.84
N THR A 167 4.13 -3.76 -5.42
CA THR A 167 3.37 -2.50 -5.42
C THR A 167 3.06 -2.03 -4.00
N CYS A 168 3.17 -0.72 -3.75
CA CYS A 168 2.70 -0.12 -2.50
C CYS A 168 1.17 -0.16 -2.42
N TYR A 169 0.46 0.09 -3.52
CA TYR A 169 -0.99 0.13 -3.53
C TYR A 169 -1.61 -1.23 -3.24
N LYS A 170 -1.82 -1.48 -1.96
CA LYS A 170 -2.52 -2.63 -1.41
C LYS A 170 -3.75 -2.14 -0.67
N LEU A 171 -4.92 -2.34 -1.28
CA LEU A 171 -6.22 -2.08 -0.66
C LEU A 171 -6.83 -3.39 -0.19
N PHE A 172 -7.38 -3.42 1.01
CA PHE A 172 -7.99 -4.63 1.55
C PHE A 172 -9.08 -4.35 2.59
N ASP A 173 -10.01 -5.28 2.70
CA ASP A 173 -10.96 -5.38 3.81
C ASP A 173 -10.20 -5.65 5.09
N ARG A 174 -10.37 -4.81 6.11
CA ARG A 174 -9.64 -4.89 7.40
C ARG A 174 -9.72 -6.28 8.03
N ARG A 175 -10.81 -7.01 7.85
CA ARG A 175 -10.98 -8.38 8.35
C ARG A 175 -10.00 -9.40 7.73
N VAL A 176 -9.28 -9.03 6.67
CA VAL A 176 -8.16 -9.84 6.16
C VAL A 176 -7.04 -9.96 7.20
N LEU A 177 -6.93 -8.97 8.10
CA LEU A 177 -5.94 -8.97 9.17
C LEU A 177 -6.34 -9.83 10.39
N ASP A 178 -7.59 -10.28 10.48
CA ASP A 178 -8.05 -11.05 11.63
C ASP A 178 -7.19 -12.31 11.82
N GLY A 179 -6.53 -12.42 12.99
CA GLY A 179 -5.57 -13.47 13.28
C GLY A 179 -4.29 -13.46 12.42
N MET A 180 -4.00 -12.37 11.68
CA MET A 180 -2.75 -12.19 10.93
C MET A 180 -1.78 -11.32 11.76
N ARG A 181 -0.61 -11.87 12.08
CA ARG A 181 0.48 -11.11 12.72
C ARG A 181 1.48 -10.69 11.65
N LEU A 182 1.58 -9.41 11.38
CA LEU A 182 2.60 -8.84 10.52
C LEU A 182 3.85 -8.53 11.36
N LYS A 183 5.02 -8.94 10.89
CA LYS A 183 6.30 -8.85 11.62
C LYS A 183 7.33 -7.99 10.89
N ALA A 184 7.14 -7.76 9.58
CA ALA A 184 8.06 -6.98 8.76
C ALA A 184 8.28 -5.57 9.32
N ASP A 185 9.53 -5.16 9.41
CA ASP A 185 9.89 -3.82 9.86
C ASP A 185 10.27 -2.91 8.68
N ARG A 186 10.78 -3.46 7.59
CA ARG A 186 11.33 -2.70 6.45
C ARG A 186 10.53 -2.92 5.18
N PHE A 187 11.22 -3.06 4.05
CA PHE A 187 10.65 -3.33 2.72
C PHE A 187 10.25 -4.81 2.50
N ASP A 188 10.24 -5.58 3.54
CA ASP A 188 9.72 -6.95 3.59
C ASP A 188 8.22 -7.02 3.92
N PHE A 189 7.57 -5.87 4.11
CA PHE A 189 6.12 -5.79 4.36
C PHE A 189 5.31 -6.30 3.16
N GLU A 190 5.62 -5.83 1.96
CA GLU A 190 4.91 -6.20 0.74
C GLU A 190 4.94 -7.72 0.48
N PRO A 191 6.11 -8.40 0.52
CA PRO A 191 6.15 -9.86 0.37
C PRO A 191 5.53 -10.61 1.56
N GLU A 192 5.68 -10.14 2.81
CA GLU A 192 5.04 -10.77 3.97
C GLU A 192 3.52 -10.74 3.87
N PHE A 193 2.94 -9.57 3.63
CA PHE A 193 1.50 -9.40 3.50
C PHE A 193 0.95 -10.27 2.36
N THR A 194 1.59 -10.23 1.19
CA THR A 194 1.20 -11.00 0.02
C THR A 194 1.23 -12.50 0.30
N ALA A 195 2.32 -13.01 0.88
CA ALA A 195 2.48 -14.41 1.24
C ALA A 195 1.36 -14.88 2.19
N LYS A 196 1.09 -14.11 3.24
CA LYS A 196 0.07 -14.46 4.24
C LYS A 196 -1.36 -14.40 3.70
N VAL A 197 -1.66 -13.44 2.83
CA VAL A 197 -2.95 -13.35 2.14
C VAL A 197 -3.17 -14.57 1.25
N LEU A 198 -2.19 -14.91 0.40
CA LEU A 198 -2.29 -16.03 -0.53
C LEU A 198 -2.33 -17.38 0.18
N ARG A 199 -1.57 -17.57 1.27
CA ARG A 199 -1.66 -18.79 2.10
C ARG A 199 -3.05 -19.05 2.71
N ARG A 200 -3.78 -17.98 2.99
CA ARG A 200 -5.18 -18.07 3.48
C ARG A 200 -6.19 -18.34 2.37
N GLY A 201 -5.73 -18.58 1.16
CA GLY A 201 -6.60 -18.83 0.00
C GLY A 201 -7.34 -17.58 -0.50
N ILE A 202 -6.97 -16.39 -0.02
CA ILE A 202 -7.58 -15.13 -0.45
C ILE A 202 -7.00 -14.75 -1.82
N ARG A 203 -7.86 -14.66 -2.83
CA ARG A 203 -7.47 -14.20 -4.16
C ARG A 203 -7.26 -12.69 -4.17
N ILE A 204 -6.16 -12.26 -4.76
CA ILE A 204 -5.81 -10.85 -4.94
C ILE A 204 -6.32 -10.42 -6.33
N TYR A 205 -7.04 -9.31 -6.38
CA TYR A 205 -7.49 -8.68 -7.61
C TYR A 205 -6.50 -7.59 -8.01
N GLU A 206 -6.14 -7.49 -9.28
CA GLU A 206 -5.25 -6.43 -9.75
C GLU A 206 -6.02 -5.43 -10.62
N VAL A 207 -5.70 -4.15 -10.44
CA VAL A 207 -6.18 -3.06 -11.29
C VAL A 207 -4.99 -2.25 -11.81
N PRO A 208 -5.08 -1.68 -13.03
CA PRO A 208 -4.03 -0.79 -13.54
C PRO A 208 -4.00 0.50 -12.72
N ILE A 209 -2.78 1.00 -12.45
CA ILE A 209 -2.56 2.30 -11.81
C ILE A 209 -1.52 3.10 -12.59
N SER A 210 -1.51 4.42 -12.39
CA SER A 210 -0.45 5.30 -12.84
C SER A 210 0.76 5.23 -11.91
N TYR A 211 1.95 5.38 -12.48
CA TYR A 211 3.20 5.33 -11.71
C TYR A 211 4.26 6.27 -12.27
N ALA A 212 4.75 7.17 -11.42
CA ALA A 212 5.78 8.15 -11.75
C ALA A 212 7.04 7.91 -10.90
N GLY A 213 7.77 6.81 -11.21
CA GLY A 213 8.96 6.43 -10.43
C GLY A 213 10.01 7.51 -10.36
N ARG A 214 10.56 7.74 -9.15
CA ARG A 214 11.67 8.68 -8.90
C ARG A 214 12.99 8.14 -9.45
N GLU A 215 13.88 9.04 -9.86
CA GLU A 215 15.26 8.74 -10.20
C GLU A 215 16.12 8.58 -8.93
N LEU A 216 17.31 8.00 -9.09
CA LEU A 216 18.26 7.84 -7.97
C LEU A 216 18.63 9.19 -7.34
N SER A 217 18.75 10.23 -8.18
CA SER A 217 19.01 11.63 -7.78
C SER A 217 17.86 12.24 -6.96
N GLU A 218 16.65 11.69 -7.06
CA GLU A 218 15.44 12.13 -6.36
C GLU A 218 15.21 11.40 -5.03
N GLY A 219 16.22 10.65 -4.53
CA GLY A 219 16.20 10.05 -3.18
C GLY A 219 15.55 8.67 -3.08
N LYS A 220 15.63 7.85 -4.12
CA LYS A 220 15.15 6.47 -4.09
C LYS A 220 15.88 5.65 -3.01
N LYS A 221 15.13 5.04 -2.09
CA LYS A 221 15.64 4.41 -0.87
C LYS A 221 15.86 2.89 -0.99
N ILE A 222 15.24 2.23 -1.99
CA ILE A 222 15.28 0.77 -2.18
C ILE A 222 16.61 0.33 -2.79
N THR A 223 17.22 -0.72 -2.24
CA THR A 223 18.48 -1.31 -2.68
C THR A 223 18.31 -2.77 -3.13
N TRP A 224 19.32 -3.34 -3.79
CA TRP A 224 19.28 -4.76 -4.19
C TRP A 224 19.20 -5.73 -2.98
N HIS A 225 19.72 -5.34 -1.82
CA HIS A 225 19.62 -6.12 -0.58
C HIS A 225 18.15 -6.33 -0.15
N ASP A 226 17.29 -5.32 -0.38
CA ASP A 226 15.87 -5.41 -0.07
C ASP A 226 15.21 -6.50 -0.94
N GLY A 227 15.65 -6.66 -2.19
CA GLY A 227 15.19 -7.74 -3.06
C GLY A 227 15.54 -9.14 -2.56
N VAL A 228 16.73 -9.32 -1.97
CA VAL A 228 17.12 -10.60 -1.33
C VAL A 228 16.27 -10.84 -0.08
N GLY A 229 16.03 -9.80 0.71
CA GLY A 229 15.13 -9.85 1.87
C GLY A 229 13.70 -10.24 1.49
N ALA A 230 13.18 -9.66 0.41
CA ALA A 230 11.86 -9.99 -0.13
C ALA A 230 11.75 -11.46 -0.57
N LEU A 231 12.76 -11.96 -1.30
CA LEU A 231 12.83 -13.36 -1.70
C LEU A 231 12.83 -14.31 -0.50
N TRP A 232 13.67 -14.02 0.51
CA TRP A 232 13.71 -14.79 1.74
C TRP A 232 12.35 -14.78 2.45
N THR A 233 11.71 -13.63 2.54
CA THR A 233 10.40 -13.44 3.17
C THR A 233 9.33 -14.27 2.47
N LEU A 234 9.29 -14.28 1.13
CA LEU A 234 8.38 -15.12 0.35
C LEU A 234 8.59 -16.61 0.62
N VAL A 235 9.84 -17.08 0.63
CA VAL A 235 10.15 -18.48 0.91
C VAL A 235 9.80 -18.83 2.36
N LYS A 236 10.22 -18.01 3.32
CA LYS A 236 9.93 -18.19 4.75
C LYS A 236 8.44 -18.37 5.01
N TYR A 237 7.61 -17.41 4.57
CA TYR A 237 6.17 -17.43 4.85
C TYR A 237 5.38 -18.41 4.00
N ARG A 238 6.02 -19.14 3.09
CA ARG A 238 5.43 -20.33 2.45
C ARG A 238 5.27 -21.47 3.44
N PHE A 239 6.19 -21.60 4.41
CA PHE A 239 6.30 -22.74 5.32
C PHE A 239 6.03 -22.37 6.78
N VAL A 240 6.29 -21.13 7.20
CA VAL A 240 6.14 -20.65 8.58
C VAL A 240 5.09 -19.54 8.65
N ASP A 241 4.49 -19.30 9.82
CA ASP A 241 3.56 -18.18 10.06
C ASP A 241 4.20 -17.12 10.98
#